data_decf229827bbc83c13c89492333e53ce
#
_entry.id   decf229827bbc83c13c89492333e53ce
#
_cell.length_a   1.000
_cell.length_b   1.000
_cell.length_c   1.000
_cell.angle_alpha   90.00
_cell.angle_beta   90.00
_cell.angle_gamma   90.00
#
_symmetry.space_group_name_H-M   'P 1'
#
loop_
_entity.id
_entity.type
_entity.pdbx_description
1 polymer ?
#
loop_
_entity_poly.entity_id
_entity_poly.type
_entity_poly.pdbx_seq_one_letter_code
_entity_poly.pdbx_strand_id
1 'polypeptide(L)'
;MARLRARLLLGPYRRRAEAGLPGFSSGRSGPHRRRAEAGLPGFSSGRSGPHRRRAEARCSPWRVGVPVVCLLAGLLLGATHGVSGGGEIRRSDTPRLVDMVRWEQFEVDRLNTDRDRLAGTIDSTHGGSSNAALSAMLKRSAELAGDAGLNAVHGPGLIVTLTDAQRDANGRFPRDASPDDLVVHQQDVQAVLNALWSAGAEAIQIQDQRIITTSALRCVGNTLLLNGRTYSPPFTVTAVGDAAAMQVALAAAPLVTLYKQYVVRFGLGYTEQVVSDTRIVGYAEPAQMHFAQQVGPTSY
;
A
#
# COMPACT_ATOMS: atom_id res chain seq x y z
N MET A 1 22.18 33.73 42.46
CA MET A 1 23.55 33.42 41.96
C MET A 1 23.75 31.91 42.02
N ALA A 2 23.79 31.24 40.91
CA ALA A 2 24.45 29.95 40.64
C ALA A 2 24.13 29.53 39.20
N ARG A 3 25.07 29.76 38.32
CA ARG A 3 25.04 29.31 36.92
C ARG A 3 25.53 27.85 36.89
N LEU A 4 24.67 26.90 36.53
CA LEU A 4 25.12 25.54 36.21
C LEU A 4 25.31 25.43 34.70
N ARG A 5 26.56 25.25 34.28
CA ARG A 5 26.96 24.95 32.90
C ARG A 5 26.73 23.47 32.64
N ALA A 6 25.81 23.13 31.74
CA ALA A 6 25.73 21.79 31.17
C ALA A 6 26.78 21.65 30.05
N ARG A 7 27.76 20.76 30.27
CA ARG A 7 28.74 20.32 29.26
C ARG A 7 28.07 19.30 28.33
N LEU A 8 27.86 19.65 27.06
CA LEU A 8 27.63 18.73 26.00
C LEU A 8 28.87 17.88 25.73
N LEU A 9 28.77 16.59 25.95
CA LEU A 9 29.73 15.58 25.48
C LEU A 9 29.28 15.09 24.11
N LEU A 10 29.79 15.69 23.06
CA LEU A 10 29.75 15.18 21.69
C LEU A 10 30.90 14.16 21.54
N GLY A 11 30.54 12.88 21.52
CA GLY A 11 31.46 11.81 21.12
C GLY A 11 31.49 11.69 19.58
N PRO A 12 32.66 11.46 18.96
CA PRO A 12 32.80 11.42 17.52
C PRO A 12 32.27 10.08 16.96
N TYR A 13 31.26 10.14 16.12
CA TYR A 13 30.81 9.03 15.28
C TYR A 13 31.85 8.79 14.18
N ARG A 14 32.68 7.75 14.36
CA ARG A 14 33.65 7.30 13.35
C ARG A 14 32.92 6.80 12.11
N ARG A 15 33.11 7.52 11.01
CA ARG A 15 32.84 7.04 9.63
C ARG A 15 33.71 5.80 9.39
N ARG A 16 33.10 4.69 9.08
CA ARG A 16 33.77 3.53 8.49
C ARG A 16 33.60 3.63 6.98
N ALA A 17 34.71 3.90 6.30
CA ALA A 17 34.82 3.99 4.86
C ALA A 17 34.78 2.59 4.23
N GLU A 18 34.08 2.50 3.14
CA GLU A 18 34.39 1.83 1.89
C GLU A 18 35.00 0.43 1.92
N ALA A 19 34.19 -0.57 1.56
CA ALA A 19 34.63 -1.80 0.96
C ALA A 19 34.02 -1.89 -0.45
N GLY A 20 34.92 -1.94 -1.46
CA GLY A 20 34.65 -1.81 -2.87
C GLY A 20 33.78 -2.94 -3.44
N LEU A 21 32.95 -2.56 -4.38
CA LEU A 21 32.25 -3.45 -5.29
C LEU A 21 33.17 -3.77 -6.50
N PRO A 22 33.24 -5.01 -6.98
CA PRO A 22 34.01 -5.36 -8.17
C PRO A 22 33.31 -4.85 -9.43
N GLY A 23 34.11 -4.21 -10.29
CA GLY A 23 33.68 -3.64 -11.56
C GLY A 23 33.18 -4.69 -12.55
N PHE A 24 32.04 -4.40 -13.14
CA PHE A 24 31.56 -5.06 -14.34
C PHE A 24 32.12 -4.32 -15.56
N SER A 25 33.02 -4.96 -16.27
CA SER A 25 33.63 -4.46 -17.50
C SER A 25 32.63 -4.52 -18.65
N SER A 26 32.32 -3.35 -19.21
CA SER A 26 31.61 -3.21 -20.47
C SER A 26 32.49 -3.61 -21.66
N GLY A 27 32.25 -4.77 -22.25
CA GLY A 27 32.82 -5.17 -23.54
C GLY A 27 32.09 -4.47 -24.67
N ARG A 28 32.74 -3.45 -25.22
CA ARG A 28 32.40 -2.90 -26.54
C ARG A 28 33.03 -3.82 -27.58
N SER A 29 32.25 -4.41 -28.48
CA SER A 29 32.71 -4.95 -29.73
C SER A 29 31.94 -4.29 -30.88
N GLY A 30 32.69 -3.58 -31.69
CA GLY A 30 32.24 -2.79 -32.83
C GLY A 30 31.96 -3.62 -34.07
N PRO A 31 31.49 -2.99 -35.14
CA PRO A 31 30.93 -3.66 -36.31
C PRO A 31 32.02 -4.01 -37.35
N HIS A 32 32.16 -5.28 -37.68
CA HIS A 32 32.91 -5.68 -38.86
C HIS A 32 32.00 -5.65 -40.10
N ARG A 33 32.17 -4.58 -40.89
CA ARG A 33 31.88 -4.57 -42.31
C ARG A 33 32.86 -5.51 -42.99
N ARG A 34 32.41 -6.53 -43.70
CA ARG A 34 33.10 -7.12 -44.84
C ARG A 34 32.16 -7.14 -46.04
N ARG A 35 32.51 -6.27 -46.95
CA ARG A 35 32.17 -6.26 -48.39
C ARG A 35 32.93 -7.39 -49.04
N ALA A 36 32.28 -8.25 -49.78
CA ALA A 36 32.92 -9.11 -50.80
C ALA A 36 32.02 -9.09 -52.03
N GLU A 37 32.54 -8.41 -53.02
CA GLU A 37 32.10 -8.51 -54.40
C GLU A 37 32.67 -9.80 -54.96
N ALA A 38 31.98 -10.33 -55.95
CA ALA A 38 32.43 -11.09 -57.11
C ALA A 38 31.36 -12.12 -57.45
N GLY A 39 30.78 -12.08 -58.58
CA GLY A 39 31.22 -12.51 -59.84
C GLY A 39 30.04 -13.13 -60.54
N LEU A 40 29.56 -12.51 -61.59
CA LEU A 40 28.70 -13.15 -62.59
C LEU A 40 29.56 -14.04 -63.48
N PRO A 41 29.05 -15.17 -63.92
CA PRO A 41 29.28 -15.57 -65.27
C PRO A 41 28.06 -16.01 -66.06
N GLY A 42 27.95 -15.49 -67.24
CA GLY A 42 27.91 -16.31 -68.47
C GLY A 42 26.51 -16.75 -68.90
N PHE A 43 25.97 -15.95 -69.79
CA PHE A 43 24.90 -16.31 -70.71
C PHE A 43 25.36 -17.47 -71.60
N SER A 44 24.60 -18.58 -71.68
CA SER A 44 24.61 -19.46 -72.83
C SER A 44 23.17 -19.83 -73.24
N SER A 45 22.81 -19.35 -74.39
CA SER A 45 21.64 -19.64 -75.17
C SER A 45 21.58 -21.09 -75.59
N GLY A 46 20.63 -21.86 -75.17
CA GLY A 46 20.29 -23.18 -75.68
C GLY A 46 18.84 -23.23 -76.08
N ARG A 47 18.58 -23.11 -77.38
CA ARG A 47 17.25 -23.40 -77.97
C ARG A 47 17.06 -24.90 -77.99
N SER A 48 15.92 -25.40 -77.46
CA SER A 48 15.33 -26.68 -77.93
C SER A 48 13.88 -26.79 -77.51
N GLY A 49 13.03 -26.90 -78.41
CA GLY A 49 11.77 -27.52 -78.69
C GLY A 49 10.65 -27.67 -77.68
N PRO A 50 9.40 -27.54 -78.14
CA PRO A 50 8.19 -27.65 -77.28
C PRO A 50 7.78 -29.10 -77.07
N HIS A 51 8.08 -29.70 -75.95
CA HIS A 51 7.38 -30.90 -75.54
C HIS A 51 6.13 -30.52 -74.76
N ARG A 52 4.97 -30.56 -75.43
CA ARG A 52 3.66 -30.63 -74.83
C ARG A 52 3.58 -31.89 -73.92
N ARG A 53 3.82 -31.77 -72.61
CA ARG A 53 3.36 -32.75 -71.66
C ARG A 53 2.05 -32.29 -71.12
N ARG A 54 0.99 -33.08 -71.40
CA ARG A 54 -0.30 -33.00 -70.70
C ARG A 54 0.00 -33.12 -69.20
N ALA A 55 -0.20 -32.02 -68.46
CA ALA A 55 -0.21 -32.03 -67.03
C ALA A 55 -1.50 -32.72 -66.58
N GLU A 56 -1.42 -34.00 -66.22
CA GLU A 56 -2.42 -34.64 -65.39
C GLU A 56 -2.47 -33.90 -64.07
N ALA A 57 -3.58 -33.18 -63.84
CA ALA A 57 -3.82 -32.48 -62.58
C ALA A 57 -4.04 -33.49 -61.46
N ARG A 58 -2.92 -34.05 -60.92
CA ARG A 58 -2.96 -34.75 -59.62
C ARG A 58 -3.33 -33.70 -58.60
N CYS A 59 -4.57 -33.72 -58.15
CA CYS A 59 -5.03 -32.94 -57.01
C CYS A 59 -4.16 -33.35 -55.80
N SER A 60 -3.10 -32.57 -55.52
CA SER A 60 -2.24 -32.77 -54.36
C SER A 60 -3.12 -32.58 -53.11
N PRO A 61 -3.18 -33.54 -52.17
CA PRO A 61 -3.96 -33.43 -50.94
C PRO A 61 -3.60 -32.21 -50.12
N TRP A 62 -2.42 -31.65 -50.34
CA TRP A 62 -1.96 -30.40 -49.72
C TRP A 62 -2.75 -29.15 -50.15
N ARG A 63 -3.32 -29.15 -51.38
CA ARG A 63 -4.15 -28.02 -51.84
C ARG A 63 -5.46 -27.87 -51.14
N VAL A 64 -5.97 -28.96 -50.58
CA VAL A 64 -7.20 -28.95 -49.77
C VAL A 64 -6.84 -28.93 -48.26
N GLY A 65 -5.76 -29.59 -47.88
CA GLY A 65 -5.33 -29.67 -46.48
C GLY A 65 -4.94 -28.33 -45.86
N VAL A 66 -4.16 -27.52 -46.59
CA VAL A 66 -3.72 -26.21 -46.07
C VAL A 66 -4.88 -25.24 -45.79
N PRO A 67 -5.82 -25.01 -46.69
CA PRO A 67 -6.95 -24.12 -46.36
C PRO A 67 -7.83 -24.67 -45.25
N VAL A 68 -8.01 -25.98 -45.13
CA VAL A 68 -8.79 -26.58 -44.01
C VAL A 68 -8.06 -26.34 -42.68
N VAL A 69 -6.75 -26.53 -42.60
CA VAL A 69 -5.99 -26.24 -41.35
C VAL A 69 -6.01 -24.76 -41.02
N CYS A 70 -5.88 -23.87 -42.00
CA CYS A 70 -5.98 -22.43 -41.81
C CYS A 70 -7.39 -22.02 -41.33
N LEU A 71 -8.44 -22.65 -41.80
CA LEU A 71 -9.81 -22.40 -41.41
C LEU A 71 -10.07 -22.88 -39.99
N LEU A 72 -9.57 -24.06 -39.62
CA LEU A 72 -9.65 -24.59 -38.26
C LEU A 72 -8.83 -23.75 -37.28
N ALA A 73 -7.62 -23.33 -37.65
CA ALA A 73 -6.80 -22.45 -36.83
C ALA A 73 -7.45 -21.06 -36.66
N GLY A 74 -8.02 -20.51 -37.73
CA GLY A 74 -8.75 -19.25 -37.66
C GLY A 74 -10.03 -19.33 -36.80
N LEU A 75 -10.74 -20.45 -36.87
CA LEU A 75 -11.93 -20.71 -36.05
C LEU A 75 -11.55 -20.89 -34.57
N LEU A 76 -10.45 -21.59 -34.27
CA LEU A 76 -9.92 -21.72 -32.91
C LEU A 76 -9.47 -20.36 -32.36
N LEU A 77 -8.72 -19.59 -33.14
CA LEU A 77 -8.31 -18.24 -32.74
C LEU A 77 -9.49 -17.30 -32.58
N GLY A 78 -10.50 -17.38 -33.45
CA GLY A 78 -11.73 -16.61 -33.33
C GLY A 78 -12.55 -16.99 -32.10
N ALA A 79 -12.66 -18.28 -31.81
CA ALA A 79 -13.34 -18.78 -30.61
C ALA A 79 -12.61 -18.36 -29.33
N THR A 80 -11.27 -18.46 -29.29
CA THR A 80 -10.48 -17.98 -28.15
C THR A 80 -10.56 -16.46 -27.99
N HIS A 81 -10.61 -15.71 -29.09
CA HIS A 81 -10.78 -14.25 -29.02
C HIS A 81 -12.19 -13.86 -28.52
N GLY A 82 -13.23 -14.59 -28.94
CA GLY A 82 -14.59 -14.40 -28.48
C GLY A 82 -14.78 -14.75 -26.99
N VAL A 83 -14.11 -15.78 -26.50
CA VAL A 83 -14.14 -16.18 -25.09
C VAL A 83 -13.26 -15.27 -24.24
N SER A 84 -12.16 -14.75 -24.79
CA SER A 84 -11.27 -13.81 -24.08
C SER A 84 -11.80 -12.38 -24.04
N GLY A 85 -12.83 -12.01 -24.81
CA GLY A 85 -13.53 -10.71 -24.72
C GLY A 85 -12.64 -9.47 -24.60
N GLY A 86 -11.38 -9.53 -25.08
CA GLY A 86 -10.42 -8.42 -24.94
C GLY A 86 -10.03 -8.09 -23.49
N GLY A 87 -10.45 -8.91 -22.50
CA GLY A 87 -10.09 -8.76 -21.10
C GLY A 87 -8.77 -9.48 -20.81
N GLU A 88 -7.78 -8.73 -20.35
CA GLU A 88 -6.53 -9.29 -19.83
C GLU A 88 -6.81 -10.47 -18.90
N ILE A 89 -6.07 -11.57 -19.08
CA ILE A 89 -6.09 -12.77 -18.21
C ILE A 89 -5.91 -12.40 -16.73
N ARG A 90 -5.39 -11.21 -16.43
CA ARG A 90 -5.27 -10.63 -15.08
C ARG A 90 -6.61 -10.19 -14.45
N ARG A 91 -7.70 -10.02 -15.20
CA ARG A 91 -8.99 -9.57 -14.64
C ARG A 91 -9.86 -10.69 -14.07
N SER A 92 -9.61 -11.95 -14.41
CA SER A 92 -10.43 -13.05 -13.89
C SER A 92 -10.11 -13.43 -12.45
N ASP A 93 -8.90 -13.13 -11.95
CA ASP A 93 -8.50 -13.47 -10.57
C ASP A 93 -8.71 -12.32 -9.57
N THR A 94 -8.78 -11.07 -10.04
CA THR A 94 -9.03 -9.89 -9.20
C THR A 94 -10.38 -9.91 -8.46
N PRO A 95 -11.51 -10.32 -9.06
CA PRO A 95 -12.77 -10.44 -8.32
C PRO A 95 -12.71 -11.43 -7.18
N ARG A 96 -12.08 -12.58 -7.38
CA ARG A 96 -11.92 -13.62 -6.35
C ARG A 96 -11.04 -13.17 -5.19
N LEU A 97 -9.96 -12.42 -5.48
CA LEU A 97 -9.08 -11.87 -4.45
C LEU A 97 -9.80 -10.80 -3.62
N VAL A 98 -10.55 -9.91 -4.28
CA VAL A 98 -11.37 -8.89 -3.60
C VAL A 98 -12.47 -9.54 -2.76
N ASP A 99 -13.11 -10.59 -3.26
CA ASP A 99 -14.15 -11.30 -2.52
C ASP A 99 -13.56 -12.05 -1.33
N MET A 100 -12.35 -12.62 -1.47
CA MET A 100 -11.63 -13.28 -0.35
C MET A 100 -11.26 -12.26 0.73
N VAL A 101 -10.73 -11.10 0.36
CA VAL A 101 -10.41 -10.02 1.31
C VAL A 101 -11.67 -9.52 2.02
N ARG A 102 -12.78 -9.36 1.31
CA ARG A 102 -14.08 -8.97 1.91
C ARG A 102 -14.59 -10.03 2.88
N TRP A 103 -14.46 -11.29 2.54
CA TRP A 103 -14.83 -12.40 3.43
C TRP A 103 -14.02 -12.39 4.73
N GLU A 104 -12.69 -12.25 4.63
CA GLU A 104 -11.82 -12.15 5.80
C GLU A 104 -12.16 -10.92 6.66
N GLN A 105 -12.44 -9.78 6.03
CA GLN A 105 -12.89 -8.58 6.76
C GLN A 105 -14.23 -8.80 7.47
N PHE A 106 -15.18 -9.45 6.82
CA PHE A 106 -16.47 -9.78 7.44
C PHE A 106 -16.28 -10.71 8.65
N GLU A 107 -15.39 -11.68 8.56
CA GLU A 107 -15.09 -12.58 9.68
C GLU A 107 -14.42 -11.84 10.84
N VAL A 108 -13.50 -10.93 10.56
CA VAL A 108 -12.89 -10.03 11.58
C VAL A 108 -13.95 -9.17 12.25
N ASP A 109 -14.87 -8.59 11.49
CA ASP A 109 -15.97 -7.77 12.05
C ASP A 109 -16.91 -8.58 12.93
N ARG A 110 -17.22 -9.81 12.52
CA ARG A 110 -18.03 -10.74 13.31
C ARG A 110 -17.35 -11.09 14.64
N LEU A 111 -16.05 -11.43 14.58
CA LEU A 111 -15.28 -11.78 15.78
C LEU A 111 -15.14 -10.57 16.72
N ASN A 112 -14.98 -9.36 16.20
CA ASN A 112 -14.97 -8.14 16.98
C ASN A 112 -16.32 -7.89 17.66
N THR A 113 -17.43 -8.09 16.95
CA THR A 113 -18.78 -7.96 17.52
C THR A 113 -19.01 -8.98 18.64
N ASP A 114 -18.59 -10.24 18.45
CA ASP A 114 -18.70 -11.29 19.47
C ASP A 114 -17.84 -10.97 20.70
N ARG A 115 -16.64 -10.44 20.49
CA ARG A 115 -15.77 -9.97 21.57
C ARG A 115 -16.42 -8.85 22.37
N ASP A 116 -16.99 -7.84 21.72
CA ASP A 116 -17.64 -6.70 22.40
C ASP A 116 -18.85 -7.15 23.21
N ARG A 117 -19.62 -8.10 22.68
CA ARG A 117 -20.71 -8.73 23.39
C ARG A 117 -20.24 -9.47 24.65
N LEU A 118 -19.16 -10.26 24.52
CA LEU A 118 -18.58 -10.99 25.65
C LEU A 118 -17.99 -10.04 26.69
N ALA A 119 -17.30 -8.98 26.27
CA ALA A 119 -16.80 -7.94 27.17
C ALA A 119 -17.93 -7.28 27.97
N GLY A 120 -19.03 -6.90 27.29
CA GLY A 120 -20.22 -6.35 27.97
C GLY A 120 -20.88 -7.34 28.93
N THR A 121 -20.84 -8.65 28.62
CA THR A 121 -21.34 -9.70 29.54
C THR A 121 -20.44 -9.82 30.78
N ILE A 122 -19.13 -9.76 30.60
CA ILE A 122 -18.16 -9.76 31.70
C ILE A 122 -18.40 -8.54 32.62
N ASP A 123 -18.49 -7.34 32.04
CA ASP A 123 -18.73 -6.11 32.79
C ASP A 123 -20.05 -6.16 33.59
N SER A 124 -21.12 -6.64 32.97
CA SER A 124 -22.44 -6.78 33.67
C SER A 124 -22.40 -7.81 34.78
N THR A 125 -21.64 -8.89 34.61
CA THR A 125 -21.48 -9.94 35.62
C THR A 125 -20.64 -9.45 36.82
N HIS A 126 -19.61 -8.66 36.55
CA HIS A 126 -18.72 -8.10 37.56
C HIS A 126 -19.38 -6.98 38.37
N GLY A 127 -20.29 -6.20 37.77
CA GLY A 127 -21.02 -5.12 38.46
C GLY A 127 -21.92 -5.60 39.62
N GLY A 128 -22.25 -6.91 39.65
CA GLY A 128 -23.03 -7.53 40.75
C GLY A 128 -22.18 -8.19 41.85
N SER A 129 -20.84 -8.15 41.72
CA SER A 129 -19.97 -8.84 42.68
C SER A 129 -19.75 -8.01 43.95
N SER A 130 -20.06 -8.61 45.12
CA SER A 130 -19.81 -8.02 46.44
C SER A 130 -18.35 -8.10 46.90
N ASN A 131 -17.41 -8.55 46.02
CA ASN A 131 -16.00 -8.69 46.36
C ASN A 131 -15.28 -7.34 46.26
N ALA A 132 -14.92 -6.77 47.43
CA ALA A 132 -14.25 -5.47 47.55
C ALA A 132 -12.91 -5.42 46.81
N ALA A 133 -12.16 -6.53 46.77
CA ALA A 133 -10.89 -6.59 46.04
C ALA A 133 -11.09 -6.50 44.51
N LEU A 134 -12.11 -7.18 43.98
CA LEU A 134 -12.47 -7.08 42.57
C LEU A 134 -12.94 -5.68 42.19
N SER A 135 -13.78 -5.07 43.04
CA SER A 135 -14.24 -3.69 42.84
C SER A 135 -13.09 -2.68 42.82
N ALA A 136 -12.10 -2.85 43.69
CA ALA A 136 -10.90 -2.01 43.71
C ALA A 136 -10.07 -2.18 42.42
N MET A 137 -9.90 -3.42 41.93
CA MET A 137 -9.19 -3.70 40.69
C MET A 137 -9.90 -3.12 39.47
N LEU A 138 -11.24 -3.24 39.36
CA LEU A 138 -12.04 -2.67 38.29
C LEU A 138 -11.97 -1.14 38.29
N LYS A 139 -12.01 -0.51 39.48
CA LYS A 139 -11.83 0.94 39.62
C LYS A 139 -10.44 1.36 39.11
N ARG A 140 -9.39 0.64 39.48
CA ARG A 140 -8.02 0.91 39.04
C ARG A 140 -7.88 0.74 37.53
N SER A 141 -8.48 -0.29 36.95
CA SER A 141 -8.52 -0.52 35.50
C SER A 141 -9.23 0.64 34.77
N ALA A 142 -10.36 1.09 35.28
CA ALA A 142 -11.12 2.21 34.71
C ALA A 142 -10.34 3.54 34.78
N GLU A 143 -9.60 3.79 35.88
CA GLU A 143 -8.72 4.96 36.00
C GLU A 143 -7.61 4.96 34.93
N LEU A 144 -7.02 3.80 34.62
CA LEU A 144 -5.95 3.67 33.64
C LEU A 144 -6.46 3.61 32.19
N ALA A 145 -7.73 3.31 31.97
CA ALA A 145 -8.32 3.12 30.65
C ALA A 145 -8.24 4.39 29.77
N GLY A 146 -8.33 5.58 30.39
CA GLY A 146 -8.18 6.86 29.69
C GLY A 146 -6.80 7.02 29.08
N ASP A 147 -5.77 6.89 29.90
CA ASP A 147 -4.36 7.06 29.50
C ASP A 147 -3.92 5.96 28.50
N ALA A 148 -4.50 4.78 28.62
CA ALA A 148 -4.28 3.68 27.67
C ALA A 148 -5.01 3.85 26.33
N GLY A 149 -5.86 4.89 26.17
CA GLY A 149 -6.62 5.13 24.95
C GLY A 149 -7.80 4.19 24.75
N LEU A 150 -8.25 3.50 25.81
CA LEU A 150 -9.39 2.56 25.74
C LEU A 150 -10.74 3.27 25.78
N ASN A 151 -10.78 4.52 26.24
CA ASN A 151 -12.01 5.30 26.31
C ASN A 151 -12.18 6.16 25.05
N ALA A 152 -13.43 6.33 24.62
CA ALA A 152 -13.76 7.31 23.59
C ALA A 152 -13.53 8.73 24.14
N VAL A 153 -13.03 9.61 23.28
CA VAL A 153 -12.81 11.02 23.58
C VAL A 153 -13.45 11.88 22.52
N HIS A 154 -13.77 13.14 22.86
CA HIS A 154 -14.25 14.13 21.90
C HIS A 154 -13.67 15.49 22.24
N GLY A 155 -13.61 16.37 21.27
CA GLY A 155 -13.13 17.73 21.43
C GLY A 155 -12.80 18.40 20.11
N PRO A 156 -12.27 19.62 20.16
CA PRO A 156 -11.78 20.30 18.96
C PRO A 156 -10.63 19.51 18.33
N GLY A 157 -10.47 19.63 17.02
CA GLY A 157 -9.45 18.84 16.37
C GLY A 157 -9.20 19.19 14.92
N LEU A 158 -8.45 18.34 14.28
CA LEU A 158 -8.03 18.45 12.89
C LEU A 158 -8.25 17.13 12.15
N ILE A 159 -8.83 17.21 10.96
CA ILE A 159 -8.99 16.09 10.06
C ILE A 159 -8.04 16.30 8.88
N VAL A 160 -7.16 15.36 8.62
CA VAL A 160 -6.24 15.34 7.47
C VAL A 160 -6.63 14.20 6.55
N THR A 161 -6.83 14.50 5.26
CA THR A 161 -7.17 13.48 4.27
C THR A 161 -6.10 13.44 3.18
N LEU A 162 -5.62 12.22 2.89
CA LEU A 162 -4.67 11.92 1.83
C LEU A 162 -5.34 11.03 0.78
N THR A 163 -5.18 11.37 -0.50
CA THR A 163 -5.77 10.61 -1.60
C THR A 163 -4.73 10.32 -2.69
N ASP A 164 -4.90 9.20 -3.37
CA ASP A 164 -4.13 8.88 -4.56
C ASP A 164 -4.38 9.91 -5.65
N ALA A 165 -3.42 10.01 -6.57
CA ALA A 165 -3.50 10.90 -7.72
C ALA A 165 -4.71 10.55 -8.60
N GLN A 166 -5.41 11.59 -9.02
CA GLN A 166 -6.53 11.45 -9.95
C GLN A 166 -6.06 11.70 -11.38
N ARG A 167 -6.72 11.06 -12.33
CA ARG A 167 -6.47 11.32 -13.75
C ARG A 167 -6.96 12.72 -14.09
N ASP A 168 -6.27 13.37 -15.01
CA ASP A 168 -6.71 14.66 -15.57
C ASP A 168 -8.04 14.54 -16.36
N ALA A 169 -8.56 15.65 -16.83
CA ALA A 169 -9.79 15.69 -17.64
C ALA A 169 -9.70 14.85 -18.93
N ASN A 170 -8.50 14.48 -19.38
CA ASN A 170 -8.25 13.62 -20.55
C ASN A 170 -8.04 12.15 -20.16
N GLY A 171 -8.21 11.80 -18.87
CA GLY A 171 -8.02 10.45 -18.36
C GLY A 171 -6.56 10.03 -18.23
N ARG A 172 -5.60 10.97 -18.15
CA ARG A 172 -4.16 10.71 -18.13
C ARG A 172 -3.53 11.10 -16.81
N PHE A 173 -2.47 10.39 -16.43
CA PHE A 173 -1.54 10.81 -15.40
C PHE A 173 -0.37 11.63 -15.99
N PRO A 174 0.38 12.39 -15.18
CA PRO A 174 1.60 13.05 -15.62
C PRO A 174 2.55 12.05 -16.29
N ARG A 175 3.15 12.46 -17.43
CA ARG A 175 3.95 11.55 -18.27
C ARG A 175 5.25 11.07 -17.62
N ASP A 176 5.77 11.82 -16.65
CA ASP A 176 7.00 11.57 -15.92
C ASP A 176 6.75 10.89 -14.56
N ALA A 177 5.50 10.55 -14.24
CA ALA A 177 5.15 9.85 -13.01
C ALA A 177 5.37 8.35 -13.14
N SER A 178 6.06 7.77 -12.16
CA SER A 178 6.04 6.31 -11.93
C SER A 178 4.74 5.89 -11.23
N PRO A 179 4.34 4.63 -11.27
CA PRO A 179 3.17 4.15 -10.52
C PRO A 179 3.23 4.48 -9.02
N ASP A 180 4.42 4.47 -8.43
CA ASP A 180 4.63 4.77 -7.02
C ASP A 180 4.45 6.27 -6.69
N ASP A 181 4.68 7.17 -7.64
CA ASP A 181 4.46 8.61 -7.45
C ASP A 181 2.97 8.99 -7.39
N LEU A 182 2.08 8.06 -7.75
CA LEU A 182 0.64 8.30 -7.92
C LEU A 182 -0.19 7.77 -6.75
N VAL A 183 0.42 7.11 -5.78
CA VAL A 183 -0.28 6.48 -4.66
C VAL A 183 0.23 6.98 -3.32
N VAL A 184 -0.65 7.01 -2.33
CA VAL A 184 -0.29 7.32 -0.94
C VAL A 184 0.43 6.14 -0.32
N HIS A 185 1.57 6.38 0.31
CA HIS A 185 2.34 5.36 1.00
C HIS A 185 2.15 5.42 2.52
N GLN A 186 2.47 4.32 3.19
CA GLN A 186 2.49 4.27 4.66
C GLN A 186 3.33 5.39 5.27
N GLN A 187 4.48 5.71 4.69
CA GLN A 187 5.38 6.77 5.18
C GLN A 187 4.72 8.16 5.19
N ASP A 188 3.81 8.42 4.25
CA ASP A 188 3.11 9.71 4.17
C ASP A 188 2.10 9.83 5.31
N VAL A 189 1.31 8.78 5.54
CA VAL A 189 0.39 8.71 6.67
C VAL A 189 1.15 8.75 8.00
N GLN A 190 2.28 8.04 8.11
CA GLN A 190 3.13 8.05 9.29
C GLN A 190 3.73 9.44 9.55
N ALA A 191 4.10 10.19 8.50
CA ALA A 191 4.59 11.55 8.65
C ALA A 191 3.53 12.48 9.25
N VAL A 192 2.29 12.37 8.80
CA VAL A 192 1.15 13.09 9.36
C VAL A 192 0.94 12.71 10.82
N LEU A 193 0.91 11.42 11.17
CA LEU A 193 0.78 10.94 12.54
C LEU A 193 1.86 11.52 13.45
N ASN A 194 3.12 11.44 13.03
CA ASN A 194 4.24 11.91 13.82
C ASN A 194 4.16 13.43 14.06
N ALA A 195 3.75 14.20 13.06
CA ALA A 195 3.54 15.64 13.20
C ALA A 195 2.41 15.96 14.19
N LEU A 196 1.28 15.26 14.11
CA LEU A 196 0.14 15.44 15.04
C LEU A 196 0.53 15.08 16.47
N TRP A 197 1.21 13.95 16.70
CA TRP A 197 1.71 13.57 18.02
C TRP A 197 2.72 14.57 18.57
N SER A 198 3.62 15.08 17.73
CA SER A 198 4.61 16.09 18.16
C SER A 198 3.96 17.42 18.55
N ALA A 199 2.78 17.73 18.02
CA ALA A 199 1.97 18.89 18.36
C ALA A 199 1.14 18.71 19.66
N GLY A 200 1.21 17.53 20.28
CA GLY A 200 0.45 17.24 21.51
C GLY A 200 -0.99 16.79 21.24
N ALA A 201 -1.28 16.16 20.10
CA ALA A 201 -2.58 15.55 19.90
C ALA A 201 -2.89 14.56 21.03
N GLU A 202 -4.06 14.66 21.63
CA GLU A 202 -4.48 13.82 22.79
C GLU A 202 -5.00 12.46 22.32
N ALA A 203 -5.55 12.42 21.12
CA ALA A 203 -6.05 11.20 20.50
C ALA A 203 -5.95 11.30 18.99
N ILE A 204 -5.61 10.19 18.34
CA ILE A 204 -5.62 10.09 16.88
C ILE A 204 -6.37 8.82 16.46
N GLN A 205 -7.12 8.94 15.38
CA GLN A 205 -7.83 7.86 14.70
C GLN A 205 -7.46 7.89 13.22
N ILE A 206 -7.23 6.73 12.63
CA ILE A 206 -7.14 6.57 11.17
C ILE A 206 -8.35 5.76 10.75
N GLN A 207 -9.12 6.28 9.80
CA GLN A 207 -10.41 5.71 9.41
C GLN A 207 -11.31 5.53 10.64
N ASP A 208 -11.65 4.30 10.98
CA ASP A 208 -12.43 3.93 12.16
C ASP A 208 -11.57 3.38 13.33
N GLN A 209 -10.23 3.40 13.20
CA GLN A 209 -9.32 2.77 14.16
C GLN A 209 -8.62 3.78 15.04
N ARG A 210 -8.80 3.68 16.37
CA ARG A 210 -8.00 4.43 17.36
C ARG A 210 -6.52 4.02 17.25
N ILE A 211 -5.64 4.99 17.24
CA ILE A 211 -4.20 4.78 17.25
C ILE A 211 -3.69 4.87 18.68
N ILE A 212 -2.95 3.86 19.10
CA ILE A 212 -2.24 3.79 20.37
C ILE A 212 -0.76 3.46 20.11
N THR A 213 0.06 3.43 21.15
CA THR A 213 1.51 3.20 21.05
C THR A 213 1.90 1.88 20.40
N THR A 214 1.05 0.87 20.46
CA THR A 214 1.27 -0.45 19.84
C THR A 214 0.68 -0.58 18.44
N SER A 215 -0.04 0.43 17.97
CA SER A 215 -0.62 0.42 16.62
C SER A 215 0.49 0.50 15.57
N ALA A 216 0.43 -0.38 14.56
CA ALA A 216 1.40 -0.45 13.47
C ALA A 216 0.69 -0.39 12.12
N LEU A 217 1.03 0.63 11.35
CA LEU A 217 0.57 0.76 9.97
C LEU A 217 1.50 -0.01 9.05
N ARG A 218 0.93 -0.71 8.07
CA ARG A 218 1.68 -1.42 7.03
C ARG A 218 1.05 -1.18 5.67
N CYS A 219 1.85 -1.00 4.62
CA CYS A 219 1.37 -1.04 3.25
C CYS A 219 1.31 -2.49 2.74
N VAL A 220 0.23 -2.80 2.03
CA VAL A 220 0.07 -4.02 1.23
C VAL A 220 -0.45 -3.59 -0.14
N GLY A 221 0.47 -3.43 -1.10
CA GLY A 221 0.16 -2.74 -2.36
C GLY A 221 -0.16 -1.26 -2.11
N ASN A 222 -1.27 -0.76 -2.66
CA ASN A 222 -1.78 0.59 -2.43
C ASN A 222 -2.81 0.67 -1.29
N THR A 223 -2.87 -0.33 -0.43
CA THR A 223 -3.78 -0.37 0.72
C THR A 223 -3.00 -0.30 2.02
N LEU A 224 -3.65 0.22 3.05
CA LEU A 224 -3.10 0.32 4.39
C LEU A 224 -3.70 -0.78 5.27
N LEU A 225 -2.84 -1.60 5.86
CA LEU A 225 -3.22 -2.59 6.87
C LEU A 225 -3.01 -1.98 8.26
N LEU A 226 -4.06 -1.94 9.06
CA LEU A 226 -4.07 -1.42 10.43
C LEU A 226 -4.98 -2.29 11.29
N ASN A 227 -4.48 -2.81 12.39
CA ASN A 227 -5.23 -3.65 13.33
C ASN A 227 -5.98 -4.80 12.64
N GLY A 228 -5.34 -5.50 11.69
CA GLY A 228 -5.95 -6.59 10.95
C GLY A 228 -6.95 -6.18 9.86
N ARG A 229 -7.26 -4.89 9.72
CA ARG A 229 -8.17 -4.36 8.69
C ARG A 229 -7.39 -3.69 7.57
N THR A 230 -7.88 -3.84 6.35
CA THR A 230 -7.30 -3.24 5.14
C THR A 230 -8.14 -2.07 4.67
N TYR A 231 -7.49 -0.92 4.47
CA TYR A 231 -8.13 0.31 4.01
C TYR A 231 -7.55 0.74 2.68
N SER A 232 -8.42 1.23 1.81
CA SER A 232 -8.05 1.87 0.54
C SER A 232 -8.13 3.40 0.67
N PRO A 233 -7.39 4.17 -0.14
CA PRO A 233 -7.55 5.62 -0.20
C PRO A 233 -9.01 6.03 -0.52
N PRO A 234 -9.47 7.18 -0.04
CA PRO A 234 -8.76 8.19 0.75
C PRO A 234 -8.46 7.76 2.18
N PHE A 235 -7.28 8.13 2.69
CA PHE A 235 -6.94 7.89 4.10
C PHE A 235 -7.26 9.13 4.92
N THR A 236 -8.11 8.97 5.92
CA THR A 236 -8.54 10.05 6.81
C THR A 236 -7.90 9.85 8.18
N VAL A 237 -7.15 10.85 8.62
CA VAL A 237 -6.53 10.94 9.95
C VAL A 237 -7.25 12.01 10.73
N THR A 238 -7.92 11.63 11.82
CA THR A 238 -8.62 12.54 12.71
C THR A 238 -7.85 12.65 14.01
N ALA A 239 -7.57 13.87 14.47
CA ALA A 239 -6.87 14.13 15.72
C ALA A 239 -7.68 15.10 16.60
N VAL A 240 -7.74 14.81 17.88
CA VAL A 240 -8.30 15.71 18.93
C VAL A 240 -7.14 16.41 19.61
N GLY A 241 -7.25 17.73 19.81
CA GLY A 241 -6.24 18.59 20.43
C GLY A 241 -6.27 20.00 19.87
N ASP A 242 -5.20 20.77 20.12
CA ASP A 242 -5.05 22.12 19.59
C ASP A 242 -4.82 22.09 18.05
N ALA A 243 -5.88 22.41 17.31
CA ALA A 243 -5.85 22.40 15.84
C ALA A 243 -4.79 23.38 15.26
N ALA A 244 -4.57 24.53 15.90
CA ALA A 244 -3.60 25.49 15.41
C ALA A 244 -2.15 24.98 15.59
N ALA A 245 -1.85 24.39 16.74
CA ALA A 245 -0.56 23.76 17.00
C ALA A 245 -0.32 22.59 16.04
N MET A 246 -1.33 21.76 15.77
CA MET A 246 -1.26 20.65 14.82
C MET A 246 -0.99 21.13 13.39
N GLN A 247 -1.65 22.20 12.92
CA GLN A 247 -1.39 22.78 11.59
C GLN A 247 0.04 23.32 11.46
N VAL A 248 0.55 23.99 12.50
CA VAL A 248 1.94 24.47 12.53
C VAL A 248 2.93 23.30 12.43
N ALA A 249 2.68 22.22 13.19
CA ALA A 249 3.53 21.04 13.16
C ALA A 249 3.50 20.32 11.80
N LEU A 250 2.33 20.21 11.16
CA LEU A 250 2.19 19.65 9.81
C LEU A 250 2.93 20.48 8.77
N ALA A 251 2.86 21.82 8.88
CA ALA A 251 3.57 22.71 7.98
C ALA A 251 5.10 22.66 8.17
N ALA A 252 5.57 22.41 9.40
CA ALA A 252 6.99 22.29 9.73
C ALA A 252 7.58 20.90 9.44
N ALA A 253 6.75 19.86 9.28
CA ALA A 253 7.21 18.50 9.08
C ALA A 253 7.81 18.28 7.67
N PRO A 254 9.11 17.89 7.55
CA PRO A 254 9.76 17.78 6.24
C PRO A 254 9.10 16.76 5.30
N LEU A 255 8.67 15.62 5.82
CA LEU A 255 8.03 14.58 5.00
C LEU A 255 6.62 14.98 4.56
N VAL A 256 5.86 15.71 5.38
CA VAL A 256 4.57 16.28 4.99
C VAL A 256 4.77 17.35 3.90
N THR A 257 5.82 18.18 4.04
CA THR A 257 6.19 19.15 3.01
C THR A 257 6.57 18.47 1.70
N LEU A 258 7.33 17.37 1.77
CA LEU A 258 7.66 16.56 0.59
C LEU A 258 6.39 15.99 -0.05
N TYR A 259 5.49 15.41 0.73
CA TYR A 259 4.21 14.93 0.22
C TYR A 259 3.41 16.02 -0.49
N LYS A 260 3.35 17.24 0.08
CA LYS A 260 2.69 18.40 -0.55
C LYS A 260 3.34 18.80 -1.90
N GLN A 261 4.64 18.55 -2.10
CA GLN A 261 5.28 18.73 -3.42
C GLN A 261 4.76 17.66 -4.43
N TYR A 262 4.55 16.43 -3.99
CA TYR A 262 3.94 15.39 -4.81
C TYR A 262 2.48 15.70 -5.15
N VAL A 263 1.73 16.32 -4.24
CA VAL A 263 0.37 16.83 -4.52
C VAL A 263 0.39 17.78 -5.72
N VAL A 264 1.32 18.74 -5.73
CA VAL A 264 1.43 19.73 -6.82
C VAL A 264 1.93 19.11 -8.12
N ARG A 265 2.91 18.18 -8.03
CA ARG A 265 3.58 17.62 -9.20
C ARG A 265 2.79 16.50 -9.86
N PHE A 266 2.21 15.61 -9.07
CA PHE A 266 1.62 14.36 -9.55
C PHE A 266 0.10 14.29 -9.35
N GLY A 267 -0.51 15.27 -8.66
CA GLY A 267 -1.96 15.33 -8.49
C GLY A 267 -2.49 14.46 -7.35
N LEU A 268 -1.67 14.10 -6.37
CA LEU A 268 -2.16 13.51 -5.12
C LEU A 268 -3.08 14.50 -4.39
N GLY A 269 -3.94 14.01 -3.50
CA GLY A 269 -4.79 14.87 -2.69
C GLY A 269 -4.26 15.04 -1.27
N TYR A 270 -4.38 16.25 -0.74
CA TYR A 270 -4.10 16.60 0.65
C TYR A 270 -5.05 17.69 1.11
N THR A 271 -5.79 17.43 2.16
CA THR A 271 -6.67 18.44 2.77
C THR A 271 -6.53 18.46 4.28
N GLU A 272 -6.68 19.63 4.87
CA GLU A 272 -6.75 19.84 6.31
C GLU A 272 -8.07 20.53 6.62
N GLN A 273 -8.83 19.99 7.58
CA GLN A 273 -10.10 20.54 8.02
C GLN A 273 -10.09 20.69 9.55
N VAL A 274 -10.16 21.92 10.02
CA VAL A 274 -10.36 22.20 11.45
C VAL A 274 -11.83 21.93 11.81
N VAL A 275 -12.04 21.23 12.91
CA VAL A 275 -13.37 20.91 13.44
C VAL A 275 -13.46 21.39 14.91
N SER A 276 -14.62 21.95 15.26
CA SER A 276 -14.86 22.43 16.62
C SER A 276 -15.13 21.33 17.63
N ASP A 277 -15.63 20.19 17.15
CA ASP A 277 -15.84 18.99 17.95
C ASP A 277 -15.79 17.77 17.03
N THR A 278 -15.02 16.77 17.41
CA THR A 278 -14.97 15.47 16.76
C THR A 278 -14.83 14.36 17.81
N ARG A 279 -15.41 13.21 17.52
CA ARG A 279 -15.36 12.06 18.42
C ARG A 279 -14.39 11.02 17.87
N ILE A 280 -13.51 10.55 18.73
CA ILE A 280 -12.60 9.42 18.46
C ILE A 280 -12.98 8.27 19.39
N VAL A 281 -13.18 7.09 18.84
CA VAL A 281 -13.54 5.89 19.59
C VAL A 281 -12.41 5.43 20.51
N GLY A 282 -12.73 4.64 21.54
CA GLY A 282 -11.72 3.94 22.32
C GLY A 282 -11.06 2.83 21.50
N TYR A 283 -9.82 2.49 21.86
CA TYR A 283 -9.14 1.34 21.29
C TYR A 283 -9.84 0.05 21.74
N ALA A 284 -10.27 -0.73 20.78
CA ALA A 284 -11.16 -1.85 21.04
C ALA A 284 -10.43 -3.21 21.09
N GLU A 285 -9.20 -3.30 20.56
CA GLU A 285 -8.48 -4.57 20.52
C GLU A 285 -7.71 -4.84 21.82
N PRO A 286 -7.66 -6.09 22.32
CA PRO A 286 -6.88 -6.42 23.50
C PRO A 286 -5.39 -6.25 23.21
N ALA A 287 -4.69 -5.47 24.03
CA ALA A 287 -3.24 -5.44 24.03
C ALA A 287 -2.72 -6.79 24.59
N GLN A 288 -2.38 -7.72 23.71
CA GLN A 288 -1.83 -9.02 24.12
C GLN A 288 -0.31 -8.97 24.06
N MET A 289 0.32 -9.29 25.20
CA MET A 289 1.76 -9.52 25.27
C MET A 289 2.02 -11.03 25.06
N HIS A 290 2.61 -11.40 23.93
CA HIS A 290 2.91 -12.79 23.62
C HIS A 290 4.26 -13.27 24.18
N PHE A 291 5.21 -12.37 24.31
CA PHE A 291 6.60 -12.68 24.69
C PHE A 291 7.07 -11.93 25.94
N ALA A 292 6.46 -10.78 26.23
CA ALA A 292 6.80 -10.01 27.43
C ALA A 292 6.04 -10.54 28.63
N GLN A 293 6.73 -10.66 29.77
CA GLN A 293 6.14 -11.01 31.05
C GLN A 293 6.20 -9.79 31.98
N GLN A 294 5.17 -9.60 32.75
CA GLN A 294 5.13 -8.51 33.73
C GLN A 294 6.14 -8.85 34.85
N VAL A 295 7.08 -7.95 35.08
CA VAL A 295 7.97 -8.03 36.23
C VAL A 295 7.15 -7.64 37.47
N GLY A 296 7.14 -8.50 38.48
CA GLY A 296 6.46 -8.19 39.74
C GLY A 296 7.01 -6.90 40.36
N PRO A 297 6.26 -6.27 41.27
CA PRO A 297 6.73 -5.06 41.94
C PRO A 297 8.07 -5.37 42.64
N THR A 298 9.16 -4.89 42.06
CA THR A 298 10.45 -4.84 42.73
C THR A 298 10.32 -3.83 43.85
N SER A 299 10.45 -4.28 45.08
CA SER A 299 10.67 -3.39 46.21
C SER A 299 12.04 -2.70 45.99
N TYR A 300 11.99 -1.44 45.59
CA TYR A 300 13.14 -0.54 45.59
C TYR A 300 13.41 -0.07 47.01
#